data_74db9009a2066a83e8d69992ac80569d
#
_entry.id   74db9009a2066a83e8d69992ac80569d
#
_cell.length_a   1.000
_cell.length_b   1.000
_cell.length_c   1.000
_cell.angle_alpha   90.00
_cell.angle_beta   90.00
_cell.angle_gamma   90.00
#
_symmetry.space_group_name_H-M   'P 1'
#
loop_
_entity.id
_entity.type
_entity.pdbx_description
1 polymer ?
#
loop_
_entity_poly.entity_id
_entity_poly.type
_entity_poly.pdbx_seq_one_letter_code
_entity_poly.pdbx_strand_id
1 'polypeptide(L)'
;MTDKEKRVLIVDPDITERTVMAAFLKGENFNVETGRGLKDAVKKIREGCFNCLIMDVDLPEIKGYEAVSILKSIDPKIKVIMTAKKNTKMLEAKVREQDIFFYFIKSFGKEELKLAINNAFGK
;
A
#
# COMPACT_ATOMS: atom_id res chain seq x y z
N MET A 1 7.51 26.91 1.15
CA MET A 1 6.92 26.17 1.56
C MET A 1 7.44 25.00 1.46
N THR A 2 7.31 24.38 2.12
CA THR A 2 7.85 23.22 1.99
C THR A 2 7.02 22.32 1.34
N ASP A 3 7.53 21.54 0.56
CA ASP A 3 6.81 20.52 0.01
C ASP A 3 6.42 19.56 1.00
N LYS A 4 5.24 19.04 0.88
CA LYS A 4 4.88 17.95 1.65
C LYS A 4 5.70 16.81 1.26
N GLU A 5 6.17 16.08 2.19
CA GLU A 5 6.86 14.86 1.92
C GLU A 5 5.90 13.87 1.34
N LYS A 6 6.35 13.12 0.35
CA LYS A 6 5.55 12.07 -0.25
C LYS A 6 5.80 10.80 0.54
N ARG A 7 4.97 10.58 1.54
CA ARG A 7 5.16 9.48 2.49
C ARG A 7 4.32 8.28 2.12
N VAL A 8 4.99 7.16 1.98
CA VAL A 8 4.37 5.89 1.58
C VAL A 8 4.67 4.85 2.64
N LEU A 9 3.64 4.10 3.04
CA LEU A 9 3.81 2.96 3.93
C LEU A 9 3.60 1.70 3.12
N ILE A 10 4.57 0.78 3.18
CA ILE A 10 4.49 -0.50 2.49
C ILE A 10 4.27 -1.58 3.54
N VAL A 11 3.18 -2.34 3.42
CA VAL A 11 2.86 -3.42 4.35
C VAL A 11 2.82 -4.73 3.57
N ASP A 12 3.80 -5.58 3.82
CA ASP A 12 3.96 -6.83 3.09
C ASP A 12 4.69 -7.82 3.99
N PRO A 13 4.15 -9.02 4.21
CA PRO A 13 4.83 -9.98 5.09
C PRO A 13 6.09 -10.57 4.49
N ASP A 14 6.24 -10.52 3.16
CA ASP A 14 7.40 -11.10 2.50
C ASP A 14 8.54 -10.10 2.52
N ILE A 15 9.62 -10.42 3.22
CA ILE A 15 10.71 -9.47 3.41
C ILE A 15 11.38 -9.10 2.08
N THR A 16 11.49 -10.06 1.16
CA THR A 16 12.12 -9.78 -0.13
C THR A 16 11.29 -8.80 -0.94
N GLU A 17 9.98 -9.06 -1.03
CA GLU A 17 9.09 -8.16 -1.77
C GLU A 17 9.08 -6.77 -1.15
N ARG A 18 9.00 -6.72 0.18
CA ARG A 18 8.96 -5.47 0.90
C ARG A 18 10.22 -4.66 0.68
N THR A 19 11.37 -5.32 0.75
CA THR A 19 12.66 -4.65 0.61
C THR A 19 12.86 -4.12 -0.82
N VAL A 20 12.50 -4.92 -1.81
CA VAL A 20 12.66 -4.51 -3.20
C VAL A 20 11.75 -3.32 -3.52
N MET A 21 10.52 -3.39 -3.07
CA MET A 21 9.58 -2.30 -3.34
C MET A 21 10.00 -1.02 -2.64
N ALA A 22 10.46 -1.14 -1.39
CA ALA A 22 10.91 0.03 -0.64
C ALA A 22 12.11 0.68 -1.32
N ALA A 23 13.07 -0.12 -1.77
CA ALA A 23 14.25 0.42 -2.45
C ALA A 23 13.86 1.15 -3.73
N PHE A 24 12.94 0.57 -4.49
CA PHE A 24 12.49 1.19 -5.72
C PHE A 24 11.87 2.57 -5.44
N LEU A 25 10.99 2.64 -4.46
CA LEU A 25 10.31 3.90 -4.18
C LEU A 25 11.23 4.94 -3.56
N LYS A 26 12.16 4.52 -2.73
CA LYS A 26 13.14 5.47 -2.22
C LYS A 26 13.97 6.05 -3.35
N GLY A 27 14.30 5.24 -4.35
CA GLY A 27 14.99 5.73 -5.53
C GLY A 27 14.18 6.73 -6.34
N GLU A 28 12.86 6.71 -6.18
CA GLU A 28 11.97 7.66 -6.85
C GLU A 28 11.64 8.85 -5.94
N ASN A 29 12.38 9.02 -4.86
CA ASN A 29 12.27 10.16 -3.96
C ASN A 29 11.04 10.16 -3.07
N PHE A 30 10.46 8.99 -2.82
CA PHE A 30 9.41 8.88 -1.83
C PHE A 30 10.03 8.62 -0.46
N ASN A 31 9.36 9.10 0.57
CA ASN A 31 9.73 8.80 1.95
C ASN A 31 8.98 7.54 2.34
N VAL A 32 9.69 6.42 2.52
CA VAL A 32 9.09 5.10 2.64
C VAL A 32 9.33 4.53 4.02
N GLU A 33 8.26 4.01 4.65
CA GLU A 33 8.38 3.16 5.81
C GLU A 33 7.71 1.85 5.51
N THR A 34 8.02 0.82 6.29
CA THR A 34 7.53 -0.52 5.99
C THR A 34 6.95 -1.17 7.23
N GLY A 35 6.07 -2.14 7.02
CA GLY A 35 5.51 -2.97 8.06
C GLY A 35 5.25 -4.36 7.53
N ARG A 36 5.02 -5.31 8.42
CA ARG A 36 4.85 -6.70 8.04
C ARG A 36 3.41 -7.17 8.01
N GLY A 37 2.52 -6.46 8.68
CA GLY A 37 1.13 -6.88 8.74
C GLY A 37 0.25 -5.82 9.34
N LEU A 38 -0.96 -6.20 9.73
CA LEU A 38 -1.97 -5.28 10.21
C LEU A 38 -1.51 -4.52 11.45
N LYS A 39 -0.89 -5.20 12.40
CA LYS A 39 -0.47 -4.56 13.63
C LYS A 39 0.49 -3.41 13.36
N ASP A 40 1.49 -3.67 12.51
CA ASP A 40 2.44 -2.62 12.15
C ASP A 40 1.74 -1.48 11.42
N ALA A 41 0.82 -1.81 10.53
CA ALA A 41 0.11 -0.79 9.76
C ALA A 41 -0.70 0.13 10.68
N VAL A 42 -1.43 -0.46 11.62
CA VAL A 42 -2.24 0.33 12.55
C VAL A 42 -1.35 1.28 13.34
N LYS A 43 -0.26 0.75 13.87
CA LYS A 43 0.65 1.56 14.68
C LYS A 43 1.20 2.73 13.88
N LYS A 44 1.70 2.45 12.68
CA LYS A 44 2.34 3.48 11.88
C LYS A 44 1.35 4.53 11.36
N ILE A 45 0.17 4.11 10.97
CA ILE A 45 -0.82 5.06 10.47
C ILE A 45 -1.30 5.97 11.61
N ARG A 46 -1.39 5.44 12.83
CA ARG A 46 -1.74 6.28 13.97
C ARG A 46 -0.67 7.30 14.29
N GLU A 47 0.59 6.92 14.13
CA GLU A 47 1.70 7.76 14.55
C GLU A 47 2.14 8.75 13.50
N GLY A 48 1.88 8.47 12.24
CA GLY A 48 2.42 9.29 11.18
C GLY A 48 1.34 9.73 10.22
N CYS A 49 1.75 10.53 9.26
CA CYS A 49 0.86 10.98 8.21
C CYS A 49 1.36 10.40 6.91
N PHE A 50 0.70 9.37 6.44
CA PHE A 50 1.06 8.76 5.17
C PHE A 50 0.05 9.18 4.12
N ASN A 51 0.52 9.44 2.91
CA ASN A 51 -0.35 9.80 1.82
C ASN A 51 -0.88 8.55 1.13
N CYS A 52 -0.08 7.50 1.13
CA CYS A 52 -0.40 6.29 0.39
C CYS A 52 0.01 5.07 1.19
N LEU A 53 -0.82 4.03 1.15
CA LEU A 53 -0.53 2.74 1.76
C LEU A 53 -0.50 1.73 0.64
N ILE A 54 0.59 0.96 0.54
CA ILE A 54 0.70 -0.16 -0.39
C ILE A 54 0.66 -1.42 0.46
N MET A 55 -0.38 -2.22 0.30
CA MET A 55 -0.63 -3.34 1.22
C MET A 55 -0.93 -4.61 0.46
N ASP A 56 -0.28 -5.69 0.86
CA ASP A 56 -0.46 -6.99 0.24
C ASP A 56 -1.82 -7.59 0.62
N VAL A 57 -2.40 -8.38 -0.28
CA VAL A 57 -3.68 -9.02 0.00
C VAL A 57 -3.56 -10.12 1.06
N ASP A 58 -2.36 -10.65 1.29
CA ASP A 58 -2.16 -11.72 2.27
C ASP A 58 -1.34 -11.19 3.43
N LEU A 59 -2.02 -10.84 4.52
CA LEU A 59 -1.35 -10.43 5.74
C LEU A 59 -1.39 -11.59 6.73
N PRO A 60 -0.47 -11.61 7.72
CA PRO A 60 -0.47 -12.71 8.68
C PRO A 60 -1.76 -12.80 9.51
N GLU A 61 -2.36 -11.66 9.83
CA GLU A 61 -3.48 -11.64 10.76
C GLU A 61 -4.82 -11.79 10.06
N ILE A 62 -5.00 -11.12 8.91
CA ILE A 62 -6.25 -11.17 8.15
C ILE A 62 -5.91 -10.94 6.69
N LYS A 63 -6.87 -11.14 5.82
CA LYS A 63 -6.66 -10.77 4.42
C LYS A 63 -6.54 -9.27 4.30
N GLY A 64 -5.64 -8.82 3.42
CA GLY A 64 -5.41 -7.38 3.26
C GLY A 64 -6.66 -6.62 2.88
N TYR A 65 -7.50 -7.21 2.02
CA TYR A 65 -8.73 -6.49 1.62
C TYR A 65 -9.68 -6.32 2.82
N GLU A 66 -9.57 -7.18 3.85
CA GLU A 66 -10.38 -7.00 5.05
C GLU A 66 -9.82 -5.91 5.95
N ALA A 67 -8.56 -5.58 5.80
CA ALA A 67 -7.92 -4.57 6.63
C ALA A 67 -8.22 -3.15 6.17
N VAL A 68 -8.69 -2.99 4.94
CA VAL A 68 -8.87 -1.65 4.36
C VAL A 68 -9.80 -0.79 5.21
N SER A 69 -10.96 -1.34 5.60
CA SER A 69 -11.91 -0.54 6.38
C SER A 69 -11.37 -0.18 7.75
N ILE A 70 -10.56 -1.07 8.34
CA ILE A 70 -9.94 -0.79 9.63
C ILE A 70 -9.00 0.40 9.51
N LEU A 71 -8.14 0.37 8.49
CA LEU A 71 -7.14 1.42 8.33
C LEU A 71 -7.76 2.73 7.87
N LYS A 72 -8.79 2.67 7.03
CA LYS A 72 -9.52 3.86 6.63
C LYS A 72 -10.29 4.50 7.77
N SER A 73 -10.66 3.71 8.79
CA SER A 73 -11.31 4.30 9.96
C SER A 73 -10.32 5.12 10.78
N ILE A 74 -9.03 4.81 10.68
CA ILE A 74 -8.00 5.58 11.37
C ILE A 74 -7.65 6.81 10.56
N ASP A 75 -7.50 6.66 9.26
CA ASP A 75 -7.17 7.77 8.37
C ASP A 75 -8.02 7.65 7.11
N PRO A 76 -9.17 8.32 7.06
CA PRO A 76 -10.08 8.19 5.92
C PRO A 76 -9.51 8.72 4.61
N LYS A 77 -8.47 9.54 4.66
CA LYS A 77 -7.94 10.16 3.45
C LYS A 77 -6.81 9.37 2.81
N ILE A 78 -6.31 8.33 3.48
CA ILE A 78 -5.18 7.60 2.94
C ILE A 78 -5.59 6.86 1.67
N LYS A 79 -4.74 6.93 0.65
CA LYS A 79 -5.00 6.19 -0.58
C LYS A 79 -4.41 4.81 -0.44
N VAL A 80 -5.19 3.78 -0.75
CA VAL A 80 -4.75 2.40 -0.58
C VAL A 80 -4.51 1.76 -1.93
N ILE A 81 -3.32 1.22 -2.11
CA ILE A 81 -2.97 0.40 -3.26
C ILE A 81 -2.82 -1.03 -2.75
N MET A 82 -3.68 -1.94 -3.23
CA MET A 82 -3.59 -3.34 -2.88
C MET A 82 -2.64 -4.04 -3.82
N THR A 83 -1.83 -4.96 -3.31
CA THR A 83 -0.92 -5.72 -4.17
C THR A 83 -1.17 -7.21 -4.01
N ALA A 84 -0.93 -7.96 -5.09
CA ALA A 84 -1.06 -9.41 -5.08
C ALA A 84 -0.03 -10.00 -6.03
N LYS A 85 0.46 -11.21 -5.70
CA LYS A 85 1.37 -11.90 -6.60
C LYS A 85 0.63 -12.43 -7.80
N LYS A 86 -0.56 -12.99 -7.58
CA LYS A 86 -1.40 -13.54 -8.63
C LYS A 86 -2.81 -13.05 -8.43
N ASN A 87 -3.50 -12.87 -9.53
CA ASN A 87 -4.88 -12.45 -9.47
C ASN A 87 -5.79 -13.63 -9.78
N THR A 88 -6.94 -13.68 -9.11
CA THR A 88 -8.03 -14.58 -9.47
C THR A 88 -9.30 -13.75 -9.51
N LYS A 89 -10.33 -14.28 -10.17
CA LYS A 89 -11.60 -13.56 -10.21
C LYS A 89 -12.16 -13.33 -8.83
N MET A 90 -12.05 -14.33 -7.95
CA MET A 90 -12.57 -14.18 -6.61
C MET A 90 -11.81 -13.14 -5.82
N LEU A 91 -10.49 -13.16 -5.91
CA LEU A 91 -9.68 -12.18 -5.22
C LEU A 91 -9.96 -10.77 -5.72
N GLU A 92 -10.02 -10.62 -7.02
CA GLU A 92 -10.29 -9.30 -7.59
C GLU A 92 -11.64 -8.77 -7.13
N ALA A 93 -12.66 -9.64 -7.08
CA ALA A 93 -13.97 -9.22 -6.62
C ALA A 93 -13.92 -8.72 -5.18
N LYS A 94 -13.19 -9.45 -4.31
CA LYS A 94 -13.07 -9.05 -2.91
C LYS A 94 -12.34 -7.73 -2.76
N VAL A 95 -11.26 -7.54 -3.51
CA VAL A 95 -10.49 -6.31 -3.43
C VAL A 95 -11.32 -5.14 -3.91
N ARG A 96 -12.05 -5.31 -5.00
CA ARG A 96 -12.82 -4.21 -5.57
C ARG A 96 -14.05 -3.82 -4.76
N GLU A 97 -14.46 -4.66 -3.79
CA GLU A 97 -15.51 -4.26 -2.86
C GLU A 97 -15.03 -3.20 -1.88
N GLN A 98 -13.72 -3.01 -1.76
CA GLN A 98 -13.16 -2.11 -0.77
C GLN A 98 -12.85 -0.75 -1.38
N ASP A 99 -12.70 0.25 -0.51
CA ASP A 99 -12.36 1.60 -0.94
C ASP A 99 -10.86 1.67 -1.19
N ILE A 100 -10.44 1.24 -2.37
CA ILE A 100 -9.04 1.26 -2.74
C ILE A 100 -8.83 2.18 -3.93
N PHE A 101 -7.60 2.67 -4.04
CA PHE A 101 -7.23 3.55 -5.13
C PHE A 101 -6.77 2.74 -6.35
N PHE A 102 -6.07 1.65 -6.14
CA PHE A 102 -5.54 0.86 -7.24
C PHE A 102 -5.24 -0.56 -6.78
N TYR A 103 -5.37 -1.52 -7.69
CA TYR A 103 -5.06 -2.93 -7.43
C TYR A 103 -3.91 -3.32 -8.35
N PHE A 104 -2.75 -3.60 -7.77
CA PHE A 104 -1.52 -3.84 -8.51
C PHE A 104 -1.11 -5.31 -8.44
N ILE A 105 -0.90 -5.93 -9.60
CA ILE A 105 -0.40 -7.30 -9.67
C ILE A 105 1.10 -7.21 -9.80
N LYS A 106 1.83 -7.80 -8.86
CA LYS A 106 3.27 -7.58 -8.74
C LYS A 106 4.05 -8.01 -9.98
N SER A 107 3.54 -8.99 -10.73
CA SER A 107 4.23 -9.46 -11.92
C SER A 107 4.16 -8.47 -13.08
N PHE A 108 3.32 -7.44 -12.99
CA PHE A 108 3.17 -6.47 -14.08
C PHE A 108 4.31 -5.46 -14.16
N GLY A 109 5.18 -5.43 -13.16
CA GLY A 109 6.34 -4.56 -13.22
C GLY A 109 6.17 -3.26 -12.48
N LYS A 110 7.29 -2.67 -12.12
CA LYS A 110 7.30 -1.53 -11.22
C LYS A 110 6.86 -0.22 -11.85
N GLU A 111 6.90 -0.13 -13.18
CA GLU A 111 6.46 1.09 -13.84
C GLU A 111 4.98 1.35 -13.61
N GLU A 112 4.18 0.28 -13.58
CA GLU A 112 2.76 0.45 -13.33
C GLU A 112 2.51 0.90 -11.90
N LEU A 113 3.29 0.38 -10.96
CA LEU A 113 3.20 0.80 -9.59
C LEU A 113 3.58 2.27 -9.45
N LYS A 114 4.62 2.69 -10.14
CA LYS A 114 5.07 4.08 -10.10
C LYS A 114 3.97 5.02 -10.59
N LEU A 115 3.31 4.66 -11.68
CA LEU A 115 2.21 5.46 -12.20
C LEU A 115 1.06 5.56 -11.20
N ALA A 116 0.71 4.43 -10.58
CA ALA A 116 -0.39 4.44 -9.62
C ALA A 116 -0.07 5.33 -8.43
N ILE A 117 1.16 5.27 -7.94
CA ILE A 117 1.56 6.07 -6.80
C ILE A 117 1.56 7.56 -7.16
N ASN A 118 2.09 7.91 -8.31
CA ASN A 118 2.09 9.30 -8.73
C ASN A 118 0.66 9.83 -8.85
N ASN A 119 -0.25 9.02 -9.35
CA ASN A 119 -1.65 9.42 -9.41
C ASN A 119 -2.26 9.58 -8.02
N ALA A 120 -1.86 8.72 -7.09
CA ALA A 120 -2.38 8.80 -5.73
C ALA A 120 -1.96 10.10 -5.03
N PHE A 121 -0.84 10.68 -5.44
CA PHE A 121 -0.38 11.93 -4.84
C PHE A 121 -0.99 13.16 -5.51
N GLY A 122 -1.98 12.95 -6.34
CA GLY A 122 -2.77 14.07 -6.77
C GLY A 122 -2.22 14.84 -7.91
N LYS A 123 -1.59 14.18 -8.74
CA LYS A 123 -1.18 14.90 -9.78
C LYS A 123 -2.14 15.18 -10.70
#